data_0010aa0ce8d807040ef1358b797abf2a
#
_entry.id   0010aa0ce8d807040ef1358b797abf2a
#
_cell.length_a   1.000
_cell.length_b   1.000
_cell.length_c   1.000
_cell.angle_alpha   90.00
_cell.angle_beta   90.00
_cell.angle_gamma   90.00
#
_symmetry.space_group_name_H-M   'P 1'
#
loop_
_entity.id
_entity.type
_entity.pdbx_description
1 polymer ?
#
loop_
_entity_poly.entity_id
_entity_poly.type
_entity_poly.pdbx_seq_one_letter_code
_entity_poly.pdbx_strand_id
1 'polypeptide(L)'
;MDAASEAVLALKPVTFHYKSDKTGMPQFGLIAEEVAKVNPDLVVRDKNGEIYTVRYDAVNAMLLNEFLKAHAAFVREQRKMEQLEKQVEKLTAGLQKVSA
;
A
#
# COMPACT_ATOMS: atom_id res chain seq x y z
N MET A 1 7.09 -0.43 14.43
CA MET A 1 6.89 -0.17 13.00
C MET A 1 5.42 -0.24 12.56
N ASP A 2 4.58 -1.07 13.17
CA ASP A 2 3.22 -1.31 12.65
C ASP A 2 2.36 -0.05 12.51
N ALA A 3 2.24 0.74 13.55
CA ALA A 3 1.47 1.99 13.46
C ALA A 3 2.20 3.04 12.62
N ALA A 4 3.52 3.10 12.73
CA ALA A 4 4.31 4.07 11.97
C ALA A 4 4.26 3.81 10.47
N SER A 5 4.25 2.54 10.05
CA SER A 5 4.22 2.20 8.62
C SER A 5 2.87 2.53 7.96
N GLU A 6 1.81 2.73 8.73
CA GLU A 6 0.51 3.11 8.16
C GLU A 6 0.56 4.48 7.47
N ALA A 7 1.54 5.32 7.81
CA ALA A 7 1.71 6.61 7.14
C ALA A 7 1.89 6.47 5.63
N VAL A 8 2.46 5.35 5.14
CA VAL A 8 2.65 5.17 3.70
C VAL A 8 1.33 5.09 2.94
N LEU A 9 0.23 4.74 3.61
CA LEU A 9 -1.09 4.67 2.97
C LEU A 9 -1.61 6.05 2.56
N ALA A 10 -1.08 7.12 3.15
CA ALA A 10 -1.43 8.49 2.82
C ALA A 10 -0.51 9.11 1.78
N LEU A 11 0.55 8.40 1.36
CA LEU A 11 1.47 8.89 0.34
C LEU A 11 0.84 8.73 -1.04
N LYS A 12 1.12 9.69 -1.93
CA LYS A 12 0.57 9.68 -3.29
C LYS A 12 1.70 9.58 -4.30
N PRO A 13 1.84 8.45 -5.00
CA PRO A 13 2.84 8.35 -6.06
C PRO A 13 2.45 9.22 -7.24
N VAL A 14 3.44 9.81 -7.89
CA VAL A 14 3.23 10.70 -9.04
C VAL A 14 4.11 10.26 -10.19
N THR A 15 3.68 10.61 -11.39
CA THR A 15 4.49 10.50 -12.61
C THR A 15 4.93 11.89 -13.00
N PHE A 16 6.21 12.03 -13.33
CA PHE A 16 6.76 13.31 -13.71
C PHE A 16 7.84 13.14 -14.79
N HIS A 17 8.24 14.27 -15.40
CA HIS A 17 9.32 14.30 -16.36
C HIS A 17 10.35 15.31 -15.90
N TYR A 18 11.63 14.96 -15.99
CA TYR A 18 12.69 15.94 -15.75
C TYR A 18 12.71 16.93 -16.89
N LYS A 19 12.75 18.22 -16.56
CA LYS A 19 12.83 19.29 -17.57
C LYS A 19 14.09 19.20 -18.42
N SER A 20 15.17 18.67 -17.84
CA SER A 20 16.45 18.47 -18.51
C SER A 20 16.50 17.23 -19.40
N ASP A 21 15.49 16.36 -19.32
CA ASP A 21 15.45 15.14 -20.11
C ASP A 21 14.74 15.39 -21.44
N LYS A 22 15.53 15.44 -22.50
CA LYS A 22 15.03 15.68 -23.86
C LYS A 22 14.26 14.48 -24.42
N THR A 23 14.43 13.29 -23.85
CA THR A 23 13.73 12.09 -24.32
C THR A 23 12.28 12.02 -23.84
N GLY A 24 11.91 12.84 -22.85
CA GLY A 24 10.57 12.86 -22.29
C GLY A 24 10.20 11.60 -21.52
N MET A 25 11.21 10.84 -21.06
CA MET A 25 10.97 9.59 -20.33
C MET A 25 10.22 9.86 -19.03
N PRO A 26 9.09 9.17 -18.78
CA PRO A 26 8.36 9.35 -17.54
C PRO A 26 9.13 8.80 -16.34
N GLN A 27 9.06 9.51 -15.23
CA GLN A 27 9.63 9.11 -13.97
C GLN A 27 8.51 8.89 -12.95
N PHE A 28 8.75 8.04 -11.98
CA PHE A 28 7.79 7.73 -10.94
C PHE A 28 8.42 8.04 -9.58
N GLY A 29 7.65 8.65 -8.71
CA GLY A 29 8.19 8.99 -7.40
C GLY A 29 7.17 9.68 -6.52
N LEU A 30 7.68 10.33 -5.48
CA LEU A 30 6.90 11.05 -4.49
C LEU A 30 7.37 12.50 -4.45
N ILE A 31 6.45 13.40 -4.11
CA ILE A 31 6.77 14.81 -3.92
C ILE A 31 7.18 14.99 -2.47
N ALA A 32 8.44 15.39 -2.23
CA ALA A 32 9.03 15.43 -0.91
C ALA A 32 8.26 16.36 0.05
N GLU A 33 7.78 17.48 -0.43
CA GLU A 33 6.99 18.43 0.39
C GLU A 33 5.68 17.82 0.86
N GLU A 34 5.04 17.02 0.03
CA GLU A 34 3.82 16.32 0.40
C GLU A 34 4.10 15.20 1.39
N VAL A 35 5.20 14.48 1.19
CA VAL A 35 5.64 13.44 2.14
C VAL A 35 5.91 14.02 3.51
N ALA A 36 6.54 15.20 3.57
CA ALA A 36 6.82 15.87 4.84
C ALA A 36 5.54 16.24 5.59
N LYS A 37 4.47 16.55 4.88
CA LYS A 37 3.17 16.83 5.52
C LYS A 37 2.56 15.60 6.14
N VAL A 38 2.78 14.43 5.55
CA VAL A 38 2.28 13.16 6.09
C VAL A 38 3.13 12.73 7.29
N ASN A 39 4.46 12.74 7.11
CA ASN A 39 5.39 12.36 8.16
C ASN A 39 6.75 13.02 7.89
N PRO A 40 7.14 14.04 8.68
CA PRO A 40 8.40 14.74 8.46
C PRO A 40 9.64 13.88 8.64
N ASP A 41 9.54 12.73 9.30
CA ASP A 41 10.66 11.80 9.47
C ASP A 41 11.00 11.05 8.18
N LEU A 42 10.14 11.13 7.15
CA LEU A 42 10.36 10.45 5.89
C LEU A 42 11.07 11.31 4.84
N VAL A 43 11.53 12.49 5.22
CA VAL A 43 12.29 13.36 4.32
C VAL A 43 13.66 13.67 4.90
N VAL A 44 14.60 13.99 4.00
CA VAL A 44 15.92 14.46 4.35
C VAL A 44 15.94 15.97 4.13
N ARG A 45 16.46 16.71 5.11
CA ARG A 45 16.60 18.16 5.00
C ARG A 45 18.07 18.52 4.78
N ASP A 46 18.29 19.62 4.08
CA ASP A 46 19.64 20.13 3.86
C ASP A 46 20.14 20.93 5.07
N LYS A 47 21.30 21.56 4.95
CA LYS A 47 21.93 22.34 6.02
C LYS A 47 21.06 23.53 6.47
N ASN A 48 20.24 24.04 5.57
CA ASN A 48 19.35 25.18 5.83
C ASN A 48 17.98 24.76 6.36
N GLY A 49 17.77 23.46 6.58
CA GLY A 49 16.50 22.94 7.05
C GLY A 49 15.46 22.78 5.96
N GLU A 50 15.82 23.01 4.71
CA GLU A 50 14.91 22.84 3.58
C GLU A 50 14.80 21.37 3.17
N ILE A 51 13.64 20.99 2.65
CA ILE A 51 13.39 19.62 2.21
C ILE A 51 14.22 19.32 0.97
N TYR A 52 15.06 18.30 1.07
CA TYR A 52 15.96 17.91 -0.01
C TYR A 52 15.43 16.70 -0.81
N THR A 53 15.05 15.63 -0.13
CA THR A 53 14.56 14.42 -0.79
C THR A 53 13.76 13.55 0.17
N VAL A 54 13.15 12.51 -0.37
CA VAL A 54 12.41 11.50 0.40
C VAL A 54 13.37 10.40 0.86
N ARG A 55 13.16 9.91 2.06
CA ARG A 55 13.90 8.75 2.56
C ARG A 55 13.28 7.46 1.99
N TYR A 56 13.59 7.17 0.73
CA TYR A 56 13.01 6.03 0.02
C TYR A 56 13.33 4.69 0.68
N ASP A 57 14.48 4.55 1.32
CA ASP A 57 14.84 3.35 2.06
C ASP A 57 13.84 3.08 3.19
N ALA A 58 13.49 4.12 3.94
CA ALA A 58 12.51 4.01 5.01
C ALA A 58 11.09 3.71 4.45
N VAL A 59 10.71 4.41 3.38
CA VAL A 59 9.42 4.19 2.71
C VAL A 59 9.33 2.76 2.21
N ASN A 60 10.39 2.22 1.62
CA ASN A 60 10.40 0.85 1.12
C ASN A 60 10.17 -0.16 2.24
N ALA A 61 10.82 0.02 3.39
CA ALA A 61 10.63 -0.87 4.53
C ALA A 61 9.20 -0.80 5.07
N MET A 62 8.63 0.39 5.13
CA MET A 62 7.25 0.61 5.58
C MET A 62 6.24 -0.01 4.61
N LEU A 63 6.49 0.14 3.30
CA LEU A 63 5.65 -0.48 2.27
C LEU A 63 5.67 -2.00 2.39
N LEU A 64 6.85 -2.58 2.62
CA LEU A 64 6.94 -4.03 2.81
C LEU A 64 6.11 -4.46 4.02
N ASN A 65 6.21 -3.73 5.13
CA ASN A 65 5.45 -4.05 6.34
C ASN A 65 3.95 -3.99 6.08
N GLU A 66 3.47 -2.95 5.40
CA GLU A 66 2.05 -2.81 5.06
C GLU A 66 1.60 -3.89 4.07
N PHE A 67 2.45 -4.22 3.10
CA PHE A 67 2.16 -5.31 2.16
C PHE A 67 1.98 -6.64 2.89
N LEU A 68 2.88 -6.96 3.83
CA LEU A 68 2.81 -8.21 4.59
C LEU A 68 1.55 -8.27 5.45
N LYS A 69 1.16 -7.16 6.07
CA LYS A 69 -0.08 -7.07 6.83
C LYS A 69 -1.30 -7.28 5.94
N ALA A 70 -1.33 -6.62 4.78
CA ALA A 70 -2.43 -6.75 3.82
C ALA A 70 -2.50 -8.17 3.26
N HIS A 71 -1.36 -8.78 2.97
CA HIS A 71 -1.30 -10.15 2.47
C HIS A 71 -1.85 -11.14 3.50
N ALA A 72 -1.47 -11.00 4.76
CA ALA A 72 -1.98 -11.85 5.84
C ALA A 72 -3.50 -11.71 5.98
N ALA A 73 -4.01 -10.48 5.87
CA ALA A 73 -5.45 -10.22 5.91
C ALA A 73 -6.17 -10.86 4.71
N PHE A 74 -5.57 -10.75 3.52
CA PHE A 74 -6.11 -11.35 2.31
C PHE A 74 -6.22 -12.88 2.43
N VAL A 75 -5.19 -13.53 2.94
CA VAL A 75 -5.20 -14.99 3.14
C VAL A 75 -6.32 -15.40 4.11
N ARG A 76 -6.48 -14.64 5.20
CA ARG A 76 -7.56 -14.92 6.16
C ARG A 76 -8.95 -14.77 5.52
N GLU A 77 -9.14 -13.72 4.72
CA GLU A 77 -10.41 -13.49 4.03
C GLU A 77 -10.70 -14.57 3.00
N GLN A 78 -9.68 -15.04 2.28
CA GLN A 78 -9.85 -16.15 1.34
C GLN A 78 -10.32 -17.43 2.05
N ARG A 79 -9.75 -17.74 3.22
CA ARG A 79 -10.17 -18.91 4.00
C ARG A 79 -11.61 -18.79 4.45
N LYS A 80 -12.03 -17.61 4.88
CA LYS A 80 -13.42 -17.35 5.24
C LYS A 80 -14.35 -17.53 4.06
N MET A 81 -13.97 -17.03 2.90
CA MET A 81 -14.76 -17.17 1.68
C MET A 81 -14.92 -18.63 1.27
N GLU A 82 -13.86 -19.42 1.35
CA GLU A 82 -13.92 -20.85 1.07
C GLU A 82 -14.86 -21.58 2.02
N GLN A 83 -14.82 -21.24 3.31
CA GLN A 83 -15.72 -21.81 4.30
C GLN A 83 -17.17 -21.44 4.03
N LEU A 84 -17.43 -20.18 3.66
CA LEU A 84 -18.77 -19.72 3.31
C LEU A 84 -19.29 -20.42 2.06
N GLU A 85 -18.45 -20.60 1.05
CA GLU A 85 -18.80 -21.32 -0.17
C GLU A 85 -19.22 -22.75 0.14
N LYS A 86 -18.46 -23.43 1.01
CA LYS A 86 -18.80 -24.79 1.46
C LYS A 86 -20.11 -24.84 2.20
N GLN A 87 -20.38 -23.84 3.04
CA GLN A 87 -21.67 -23.75 3.75
C GLN A 87 -22.82 -23.53 2.79
N VAL A 88 -22.64 -22.67 1.78
CA VAL A 88 -23.64 -22.43 0.75
C VAL A 88 -23.91 -23.71 -0.03
N GLU A 89 -22.88 -24.46 -0.41
CA GLU A 89 -23.02 -25.74 -1.10
C GLU A 89 -23.84 -26.74 -0.29
N LYS A 90 -23.55 -26.84 1.01
CA LYS A 90 -24.28 -27.73 1.92
C LYS A 90 -25.77 -27.35 2.05
N LEU A 91 -26.02 -26.04 2.17
CA LEU A 91 -27.39 -25.52 2.24
C LEU A 91 -28.14 -25.76 0.95
N THR A 92 -27.50 -25.55 -0.20
CA THR A 92 -28.10 -25.80 -1.51
C THR A 92 -28.41 -27.27 -1.68
N ALA A 93 -27.48 -28.16 -1.31
CA ALA A 93 -27.73 -29.61 -1.36
C ALA A 93 -28.88 -30.04 -0.45
N GLY A 94 -28.96 -29.43 0.75
CA GLY A 94 -30.07 -29.66 1.68
C GLY A 94 -31.41 -29.23 1.11
N LEU A 95 -31.46 -28.06 0.46
CA LEU A 95 -32.67 -27.58 -0.20
C LEU A 95 -33.10 -28.47 -1.36
N GLN A 96 -32.13 -28.94 -2.15
CA GLN A 96 -32.42 -29.88 -3.25
C GLN A 96 -33.02 -31.17 -2.74
N LYS A 97 -32.51 -31.71 -1.61
CA LYS A 97 -33.07 -32.91 -1.00
C LYS A 97 -34.49 -32.70 -0.49
N VAL A 98 -34.77 -31.52 0.06
CA VAL A 98 -36.09 -31.18 0.60
C VAL A 98 -37.10 -30.98 -0.53
N SER A 99 -36.68 -30.41 -1.66
CA SER A 99 -37.55 -30.13 -2.80
C SER A 99 -37.75 -31.32 -3.74
N ALA A 100 -36.98 -32.36 -3.55
CA ALA A 100 -37.13 -33.60 -4.30
C ALA A 100 -38.09 -34.52 -3.56
#